data_5887860221207db0873491663484375d
#
_entry.id   5887860221207db0873491663484375d
#
_cell.length_a   1.000
_cell.length_b   1.000
_cell.length_c   1.000
_cell.angle_alpha   90.00
_cell.angle_beta   90.00
_cell.angle_gamma   90.00
#
_symmetry.space_group_name_H-M   'P 1'
#
loop_
_entity.id
_entity.type
_entity.pdbx_description
1 polymer ?
#
loop_
_entity_poly.entity_id
_entity_poly.type
_entity_poly.pdbx_seq_one_letter_code
_entity_poly.pdbx_strand_id
1 'polypeptide(L)'
;MTRSPSSASSSSSSAVLLKAYDQRGFVFFTNSSSRKARQIASNGRVGLLFPWYGLERQVEIQGEASPIALLETLSYFRSRPRGSQLGAWVSQQSSVISGRQLLEQQLAAMRQRFEAGEVPLPPFWSGYRVRPQTIEFWQGGADLLHDRFSYQREGETWHVERLAP
;
A
#
# COMPACT_ATOMS: atom_id res chain seq x y z
N MET A 1 31.26 24.32 16.18
CA MET A 1 30.40 23.88 15.05
C MET A 1 29.90 22.49 15.36
N THR A 2 28.74 22.39 15.98
CA THR A 2 28.09 21.14 16.34
C THR A 2 27.28 20.66 15.14
N ARG A 3 27.68 19.54 14.54
CA ARG A 3 26.90 18.84 13.52
C ARG A 3 25.63 18.29 14.20
N SER A 4 24.47 18.76 13.77
CA SER A 4 23.21 18.13 14.12
C SER A 4 23.20 16.68 13.58
N PRO A 5 22.74 15.69 14.36
CA PRO A 5 22.61 14.34 13.87
C PRO A 5 21.56 14.32 12.74
N SER A 6 21.95 13.85 11.56
CA SER A 6 21.01 13.57 10.49
C SER A 6 20.00 12.55 11.01
N SER A 7 18.72 12.92 11.02
CA SER A 7 17.63 11.99 11.34
C SER A 7 17.68 10.83 10.34
N ALA A 8 18.21 9.70 10.77
CA ALA A 8 18.13 8.47 10.00
C ALA A 8 16.65 8.18 9.75
N SER A 9 16.21 8.25 8.50
CA SER A 9 14.87 7.85 8.11
C SER A 9 14.73 6.35 8.36
N SER A 10 14.02 5.96 9.42
CA SER A 10 13.75 4.55 9.68
C SER A 10 12.86 3.99 8.57
N SER A 11 13.37 3.09 7.77
CA SER A 11 12.57 2.32 6.83
C SER A 11 11.66 1.35 7.59
N SER A 12 10.42 1.21 7.17
CA SER A 12 9.50 0.21 7.72
C SER A 12 8.72 -0.48 6.62
N SER A 13 8.42 -1.75 6.81
CA SER A 13 7.55 -2.52 5.92
C SER A 13 6.15 -2.68 6.50
N SER A 14 5.16 -2.81 5.64
CA SER A 14 3.76 -3.05 6.01
C SER A 14 3.07 -3.85 4.91
N ALA A 15 2.27 -4.85 5.29
CA ALA A 15 1.42 -5.54 4.33
C ALA A 15 0.30 -4.61 3.86
N VAL A 16 0.09 -4.59 2.55
CA VAL A 16 -1.04 -3.91 1.88
C VAL A 16 -1.62 -4.84 0.81
N LEU A 17 -2.87 -4.59 0.42
CA LEU A 17 -3.49 -5.31 -0.69
C LEU A 17 -3.49 -4.40 -1.92
N LEU A 18 -2.90 -4.87 -3.01
CA LEU A 18 -3.07 -4.25 -4.32
C LEU A 18 -4.55 -4.30 -4.73
N LYS A 19 -5.12 -3.17 -5.12
CA LYS A 19 -6.54 -3.04 -5.47
C LYS A 19 -6.78 -2.69 -6.93
N ALA A 20 -5.86 -1.97 -7.53
CA ALA A 20 -5.86 -1.66 -8.95
C ALA A 20 -4.44 -1.39 -9.44
N TYR A 21 -4.23 -1.56 -10.72
CA TYR A 21 -3.03 -1.10 -11.42
C TYR A 21 -3.41 -0.67 -12.84
N ASP A 22 -2.75 0.35 -13.33
CA ASP A 22 -2.90 0.86 -14.68
C ASP A 22 -1.56 1.51 -15.13
N GLN A 23 -1.55 2.16 -16.28
CA GLN A 23 -0.35 2.84 -16.81
C GLN A 23 0.18 3.94 -15.85
N ARG A 24 -0.66 4.46 -14.96
CA ARG A 24 -0.27 5.48 -13.96
C ARG A 24 0.40 4.86 -12.73
N GLY A 25 0.20 3.55 -12.47
CA GLY A 25 0.84 2.84 -11.36
C GLY A 25 -0.10 1.94 -10.54
N PHE A 26 0.33 1.62 -9.33
CA PHE A 26 -0.25 0.61 -8.45
C PHE A 26 -1.02 1.26 -7.31
N VAL A 27 -2.28 0.85 -7.07
CA VAL A 27 -3.17 1.48 -6.09
C VAL A 27 -3.43 0.57 -4.91
N PHE A 28 -3.26 1.10 -3.71
CA PHE A 28 -3.69 0.49 -2.47
C PHE A 28 -4.41 1.50 -1.57
N PHE A 29 -5.16 0.99 -0.58
CA PHE A 29 -5.91 1.82 0.35
C PHE A 29 -5.49 1.54 1.78
N THR A 30 -5.51 2.58 2.61
CA THR A 30 -5.13 2.49 4.02
C THR A 30 -5.77 3.60 4.83
N ASN A 31 -5.65 3.51 6.17
CA ASN A 31 -5.98 4.61 7.07
C ASN A 31 -4.90 5.69 6.96
N SER A 32 -5.28 6.94 6.69
CA SER A 32 -4.38 8.10 6.55
C SER A 32 -3.65 8.46 7.86
N SER A 33 -4.17 8.03 9.01
CA SER A 33 -3.49 8.18 10.30
C SER A 33 -2.54 7.02 10.64
N SER A 34 -2.42 6.00 9.78
CA SER A 34 -1.53 4.87 10.00
C SER A 34 -0.05 5.28 9.93
N ARG A 35 0.82 4.45 10.54
CA ARG A 35 2.28 4.69 10.48
C ARG A 35 2.77 4.80 9.03
N LYS A 36 2.35 3.89 8.13
CA LYS A 36 2.76 3.93 6.72
C LYS A 36 2.31 5.20 6.01
N ALA A 37 1.09 5.68 6.27
CA ALA A 37 0.58 6.90 5.65
C ALA A 37 1.37 8.14 6.10
N ARG A 38 1.71 8.23 7.39
CA ARG A 38 2.58 9.30 7.91
C ARG A 38 3.99 9.26 7.31
N GLN A 39 4.54 8.06 7.10
CA GLN A 39 5.85 7.89 6.46
C GLN A 39 5.80 8.31 4.99
N ILE A 40 4.77 7.91 4.24
CA ILE A 40 4.57 8.35 2.86
C ILE A 40 4.43 9.88 2.78
N ALA A 41 3.72 10.49 3.71
CA ALA A 41 3.57 11.95 3.76
C ALA A 41 4.91 12.69 4.01
N SER A 42 5.83 12.08 4.76
CA SER A 42 7.17 12.63 5.00
C SER A 42 8.16 12.30 3.89
N ASN A 43 8.02 11.14 3.25
CA ASN A 43 8.84 10.68 2.14
C ASN A 43 8.03 9.72 1.27
N GLY A 44 7.66 10.17 0.08
CA GLY A 44 6.86 9.41 -0.88
C GLY A 44 7.59 8.23 -1.53
N ARG A 45 8.90 8.09 -1.36
CA ARG A 45 9.65 6.97 -1.95
C ARG A 45 9.31 5.67 -1.26
N VAL A 46 8.86 4.68 -2.03
CA VAL A 46 8.40 3.39 -1.51
C VAL A 46 8.87 2.24 -2.40
N GLY A 47 8.99 1.06 -1.78
CA GLY A 47 9.12 -0.22 -2.46
C GLY A 47 7.86 -1.06 -2.25
N LEU A 48 7.38 -1.72 -3.31
CA LEU A 48 6.35 -2.75 -3.25
C LEU A 48 7.00 -4.09 -3.59
N LEU A 49 6.72 -5.11 -2.80
CA LEU A 49 7.20 -6.47 -3.04
C LEU A 49 6.00 -7.41 -3.18
N PHE A 50 5.98 -8.17 -4.26
CA PHE A 50 4.99 -9.21 -4.54
C PHE A 50 5.69 -10.57 -4.64
N PRO A 51 5.78 -11.33 -3.52
CA PRO A 51 6.38 -12.66 -3.53
C PRO A 51 5.34 -13.72 -3.84
N TRP A 52 5.60 -14.56 -4.83
CA TRP A 52 4.83 -15.76 -5.15
C TRP A 52 5.68 -17.01 -4.90
N TYR A 53 5.83 -17.37 -3.63
CA TYR A 53 6.71 -18.47 -3.21
C TYR A 53 6.45 -19.79 -3.96
N GLY A 54 5.17 -20.15 -4.13
CA GLY A 54 4.79 -21.38 -4.83
C GLY A 54 5.13 -21.40 -6.34
N LEU A 55 5.47 -20.23 -6.91
CA LEU A 55 5.88 -20.09 -8.32
C LEU A 55 7.37 -19.74 -8.44
N GLU A 56 8.07 -19.60 -7.31
CA GLU A 56 9.45 -19.10 -7.27
C GLU A 56 9.61 -17.78 -8.05
N ARG A 57 8.64 -16.87 -7.88
CA ARG A 57 8.59 -15.57 -8.56
C ARG A 57 8.48 -14.43 -7.57
N GLN A 58 9.07 -13.31 -7.97
CA GLN A 58 8.96 -12.07 -7.23
C GLN A 58 8.87 -10.90 -8.21
N VAL A 59 8.06 -9.91 -7.86
CA VAL A 59 8.11 -8.60 -8.51
C VAL A 59 8.41 -7.56 -7.44
N GLU A 60 9.45 -6.78 -7.66
CA GLU A 60 9.79 -5.62 -6.85
C GLU A 60 9.53 -4.35 -7.66
N ILE A 61 8.89 -3.37 -7.04
CA ILE A 61 8.60 -2.08 -7.64
C ILE A 61 9.14 -1.00 -6.73
N GLN A 62 9.96 -0.13 -7.26
CA GLN A 62 10.41 1.09 -6.59
C GLN A 62 9.77 2.30 -7.27
N GLY A 63 9.28 3.24 -6.48
CA GLY A 63 8.58 4.38 -7.03
C GLY A 63 8.15 5.39 -5.99
N GLU A 64 7.27 6.29 -6.39
CA GLU A 64 6.76 7.36 -5.55
C GLU A 64 5.26 7.18 -5.29
N ALA A 65 4.89 7.16 -4.00
CA ALA A 65 3.51 7.07 -3.56
C ALA A 65 2.92 8.48 -3.37
N SER A 66 1.74 8.70 -3.93
CA SER A 66 0.96 9.92 -3.73
C SER A 66 -0.51 9.58 -3.45
N PRO A 67 -1.25 10.43 -2.72
CA PRO A 67 -2.68 10.26 -2.54
C PRO A 67 -3.41 10.29 -3.89
N ILE A 68 -4.44 9.45 -4.04
CA ILE A 68 -5.36 9.52 -5.18
C ILE A 68 -6.50 10.51 -4.92
N ALA A 69 -7.22 10.88 -5.97
CA ALA A 69 -8.36 11.77 -5.87
C ALA A 69 -9.47 11.22 -4.95
N LEU A 70 -10.15 12.11 -4.25
CA LEU A 70 -11.26 11.76 -3.35
C LEU A 70 -12.37 10.99 -4.08
N LEU A 71 -12.71 11.37 -5.31
CA LEU A 71 -13.73 10.68 -6.11
C LEU A 71 -13.32 9.24 -6.44
N GLU A 72 -12.05 8.99 -6.76
CA GLU A 72 -11.53 7.63 -6.99
C GLU A 72 -11.57 6.80 -5.70
N THR A 73 -11.19 7.41 -4.57
CA THR A 73 -11.28 6.80 -3.24
C THR A 73 -12.72 6.43 -2.88
N LEU A 74 -13.68 7.35 -3.09
CA LEU A 74 -15.09 7.15 -2.78
C LEU A 74 -15.71 6.05 -3.66
N SER A 75 -15.41 6.06 -4.97
CA SER A 75 -15.87 5.05 -5.92
C SER A 75 -15.45 3.65 -5.48
N TYR A 76 -14.18 3.47 -5.15
CA TYR A 76 -13.69 2.19 -4.65
C TYR A 76 -14.29 1.83 -3.28
N PHE A 77 -14.40 2.80 -2.34
CA PHE A 77 -14.99 2.53 -1.03
C PHE A 77 -16.41 1.97 -1.14
N ARG A 78 -17.24 2.55 -2.01
CA ARG A 78 -18.62 2.11 -2.26
C ARG A 78 -18.70 0.71 -2.87
N SER A 79 -17.73 0.31 -3.68
CA SER A 79 -17.69 -1.04 -4.28
C SER A 79 -17.31 -2.15 -3.29
N ARG A 80 -16.83 -1.79 -2.09
CA ARG A 80 -16.41 -2.77 -1.07
C ARG A 80 -17.66 -3.43 -0.42
N PRO A 81 -17.54 -4.71 0.00
CA PRO A 81 -18.58 -5.34 0.83
C PRO A 81 -18.86 -4.49 2.08
N ARG A 82 -20.13 -4.40 2.48
CA ARG A 82 -20.58 -3.60 3.62
C ARG A 82 -19.78 -3.86 4.91
N GLY A 83 -19.47 -5.12 5.21
CA GLY A 83 -18.63 -5.47 6.36
C GLY A 83 -17.23 -4.84 6.32
N SER A 84 -16.64 -4.73 5.12
CA SER A 84 -15.35 -4.08 4.92
C SER A 84 -15.44 -2.55 5.01
N GLN A 85 -16.57 -1.97 4.63
CA GLN A 85 -16.83 -0.54 4.81
C GLN A 85 -16.96 -0.20 6.30
N LEU A 86 -17.71 -0.98 7.06
CA LEU A 86 -17.85 -0.84 8.52
C LEU A 86 -16.51 -1.05 9.25
N GLY A 87 -15.75 -2.07 8.84
CA GLY A 87 -14.40 -2.34 9.38
C GLY A 87 -13.44 -1.16 9.20
N ALA A 88 -13.57 -0.39 8.13
CA ALA A 88 -12.75 0.80 7.91
C ALA A 88 -13.02 1.91 8.96
N TRP A 89 -14.21 2.02 9.50
CA TRP A 89 -14.58 2.95 10.58
C TRP A 89 -13.99 2.53 11.93
N VAL A 90 -13.82 1.24 12.15
CA VAL A 90 -13.34 0.67 13.43
C VAL A 90 -11.83 0.69 13.52
N SER A 91 -11.14 0.54 12.38
CA SER A 91 -9.70 0.36 12.37
C SER A 91 -8.94 1.67 12.63
N GLN A 92 -8.50 1.88 13.87
CA GLN A 92 -7.45 2.84 14.21
C GLN A 92 -6.08 2.23 13.89
N GLN A 93 -5.79 2.06 12.62
CA GLN A 93 -4.64 1.32 12.13
C GLN A 93 -3.31 1.82 12.73
N SER A 94 -2.50 0.87 13.24
CA SER A 94 -1.21 1.12 13.92
C SER A 94 -1.33 1.68 15.36
N SER A 95 -2.52 1.79 15.92
CA SER A 95 -2.71 2.15 17.33
C SER A 95 -2.62 0.93 18.25
N VAL A 96 -2.16 1.14 19.47
CA VAL A 96 -2.22 0.12 20.52
C VAL A 96 -3.67 0.02 21.01
N ILE A 97 -4.18 -1.20 21.12
CA ILE A 97 -5.52 -1.50 21.63
C ILE A 97 -5.42 -2.49 22.79
N SER A 98 -6.39 -2.46 23.71
CA SER A 98 -6.43 -3.35 24.88
C SER A 98 -6.73 -4.81 24.54
N GLY A 99 -7.36 -5.07 23.39
CA GLY A 99 -7.67 -6.42 22.94
C GLY A 99 -8.65 -6.47 21.77
N ARG A 100 -8.84 -7.67 21.22
CA ARG A 100 -9.73 -7.92 20.08
C ARG A 100 -11.20 -7.60 20.39
N GLN A 101 -11.62 -7.81 21.63
CA GLN A 101 -13.00 -7.57 22.08
C GLN A 101 -13.42 -6.10 21.85
N LEU A 102 -12.50 -5.13 22.04
CA LEU A 102 -12.76 -3.73 21.76
C LEU A 102 -13.13 -3.50 20.29
N LEU A 103 -12.42 -4.14 19.35
CA LEU A 103 -12.74 -4.03 17.91
C LEU A 103 -14.09 -4.63 17.58
N GLU A 104 -14.48 -5.74 18.22
CA GLU A 104 -15.78 -6.39 18.02
C GLU A 104 -16.92 -5.51 18.54
N GLN A 105 -16.76 -4.89 19.71
CA GLN A 105 -17.72 -3.92 20.27
C GLN A 105 -17.85 -2.69 19.36
N GLN A 106 -16.76 -2.12 18.91
CA GLN A 106 -16.78 -0.99 17.97
C GLN A 106 -17.44 -1.34 16.64
N LEU A 107 -17.21 -2.56 16.13
CA LEU A 107 -17.87 -3.03 14.91
C LEU A 107 -19.39 -3.17 15.10
N ALA A 108 -19.83 -3.69 16.24
CA ALA A 108 -21.25 -3.78 16.59
C ALA A 108 -21.90 -2.39 16.66
N ALA A 109 -21.24 -1.42 17.31
CA ALA A 109 -21.69 -0.04 17.36
C ALA A 109 -21.79 0.61 15.97
N MET A 110 -20.82 0.36 15.07
CA MET A 110 -20.90 0.87 13.69
C MET A 110 -22.01 0.20 12.87
N ARG A 111 -22.30 -1.08 13.12
CA ARG A 111 -23.45 -1.76 12.50
C ARG A 111 -24.78 -1.09 12.88
N GLN A 112 -24.97 -0.78 14.17
CA GLN A 112 -26.17 -0.05 14.64
C GLN A 112 -26.23 1.37 14.06
N ARG A 113 -25.10 2.11 14.13
CA ARG A 113 -25.05 3.49 13.64
C ARG A 113 -25.43 3.63 12.17
N PHE A 114 -25.02 2.68 11.35
CA PHE A 114 -25.27 2.67 9.91
C PHE A 114 -26.26 1.59 9.49
N GLU A 115 -27.20 1.18 10.38
CA GLU A 115 -28.16 0.12 10.10
C GLU A 115 -28.98 0.40 8.85
N ALA A 116 -29.47 1.63 8.71
CA ALA A 116 -30.18 2.11 7.53
C ALA A 116 -29.24 2.95 6.63
N GLY A 117 -29.27 2.66 5.31
CA GLY A 117 -28.59 3.47 4.32
C GLY A 117 -27.16 3.06 4.01
N GLU A 118 -26.47 3.94 3.30
CA GLU A 118 -25.06 3.74 2.90
C GLU A 118 -24.10 4.00 4.05
N VAL A 119 -22.99 3.25 4.08
CA VAL A 119 -21.87 3.53 4.97
C VAL A 119 -21.04 4.64 4.35
N PRO A 120 -20.90 5.82 4.98
CA PRO A 120 -20.13 6.91 4.42
C PRO A 120 -18.62 6.59 4.46
N LEU A 121 -17.87 7.25 3.58
CA LEU A 121 -16.41 7.16 3.57
C LEU A 121 -15.84 7.77 4.86
N PRO A 122 -15.03 7.04 5.66
CA PRO A 122 -14.36 7.63 6.82
C PRO A 122 -13.37 8.72 6.37
N PRO A 123 -13.29 9.87 7.08
CA PRO A 123 -12.42 10.99 6.71
C PRO A 123 -10.92 10.63 6.78
N PHE A 124 -10.60 9.58 7.49
CA PHE A 124 -9.24 9.05 7.66
C PHE A 124 -8.93 7.85 6.77
N TRP A 125 -9.74 7.54 5.75
CA TRP A 125 -9.49 6.44 4.83
C TRP A 125 -9.19 6.97 3.43
N SER A 126 -8.01 6.61 2.90
CA SER A 126 -7.46 7.15 1.65
C SER A 126 -6.86 6.07 0.78
N GLY A 127 -6.83 6.32 -0.54
CA GLY A 127 -6.04 5.56 -1.49
C GLY A 127 -4.71 6.24 -1.79
N TYR A 128 -3.72 5.44 -2.13
CA TYR A 128 -2.41 5.86 -2.59
C TYR A 128 -2.09 5.17 -3.91
N ARG A 129 -1.47 5.92 -4.83
CA ARG A 129 -0.93 5.40 -6.08
C ARG A 129 0.58 5.44 -6.02
N VAL A 130 1.21 4.31 -6.30
CA VAL A 130 2.66 4.22 -6.48
C VAL A 130 2.95 4.33 -7.97
N ARG A 131 3.55 5.44 -8.40
CA ARG A 131 4.07 5.60 -9.75
C ARG A 131 5.43 4.91 -9.81
N PRO A 132 5.58 3.83 -10.60
CA PRO A 132 6.82 3.08 -10.64
C PRO A 132 7.92 3.88 -11.37
N GLN A 133 9.12 3.80 -10.83
CA GLN A 133 10.36 4.26 -11.45
C GLN A 133 11.19 3.07 -11.92
N THR A 134 11.19 2.00 -11.12
CA THR A 134 11.85 0.74 -11.46
C THR A 134 10.91 -0.43 -11.14
N ILE A 135 10.90 -1.43 -12.01
CA ILE A 135 10.20 -2.71 -11.78
C ILE A 135 11.20 -3.83 -12.06
N GLU A 136 11.42 -4.70 -11.11
CA GLU A 136 12.22 -5.91 -11.29
C GLU A 136 11.31 -7.15 -11.27
N PHE A 137 11.46 -7.98 -12.28
CA PHE A 137 10.87 -9.33 -12.34
C PHE A 137 11.96 -10.35 -12.07
N TRP A 138 11.75 -11.19 -11.08
CA TRP A 138 12.65 -12.27 -10.69
C TRP A 138 11.94 -13.61 -10.82
N GLN A 139 12.62 -14.60 -11.43
CA GLN A 139 12.20 -15.97 -11.53
C GLN A 139 13.29 -16.89 -11.02
N GLY A 140 12.95 -17.79 -10.09
CA GLY A 140 13.85 -18.84 -9.63
C GLY A 140 14.24 -19.77 -10.77
N GLY A 141 15.52 -20.13 -10.82
CA GLY A 141 16.11 -21.06 -11.77
C GLY A 141 16.99 -22.08 -11.07
N ALA A 142 17.20 -23.24 -11.71
CA ALA A 142 18.09 -24.28 -11.22
C ALA A 142 19.53 -23.73 -11.09
N ASP A 143 20.31 -24.33 -10.19
CA ASP A 143 21.71 -24.00 -9.95
C ASP A 143 22.00 -22.53 -9.68
N LEU A 144 21.01 -21.82 -9.05
CA LEU A 144 21.03 -20.38 -8.77
C LEU A 144 21.08 -19.48 -10.01
N LEU A 145 20.85 -20.03 -11.20
CA LEU A 145 20.79 -19.26 -12.45
C LEU A 145 19.40 -18.63 -12.61
N HIS A 146 19.12 -17.61 -11.78
CA HIS A 146 17.84 -16.94 -11.77
C HIS A 146 17.69 -15.99 -12.96
N ASP A 147 16.48 -15.88 -13.50
CA ASP A 147 16.16 -14.84 -14.47
C ASP A 147 15.74 -13.56 -13.75
N ARG A 148 16.42 -12.46 -14.10
CA ARG A 148 16.14 -11.14 -13.53
C ARG A 148 16.07 -10.12 -14.66
N PHE A 149 14.93 -9.40 -14.73
CA PHE A 149 14.72 -8.31 -15.68
C PHE A 149 14.40 -7.04 -14.91
N SER A 150 15.21 -6.01 -15.11
CA SER A 150 14.98 -4.67 -14.57
C SER A 150 14.42 -3.76 -15.64
N TYR A 151 13.30 -3.13 -15.33
CA TYR A 151 12.66 -2.09 -16.12
C TYR A 151 12.91 -0.76 -15.43
N GLN A 152 13.59 0.16 -16.09
CA GLN A 152 13.84 1.51 -15.60
C GLN A 152 13.05 2.51 -16.42
N ARG A 153 12.30 3.40 -15.75
CA ARG A 153 11.46 4.37 -16.43
C ARG A 153 12.28 5.55 -16.93
N GLU A 154 12.17 5.82 -18.24
CA GLU A 154 12.77 6.96 -18.91
C GLU A 154 11.66 7.80 -19.57
N GLY A 155 11.13 8.79 -18.82
CA GLY A 155 9.97 9.55 -19.25
C GLY A 155 8.71 8.70 -19.37
N GLU A 156 8.21 8.49 -20.58
CA GLU A 156 7.05 7.65 -20.89
C GLU A 156 7.43 6.25 -21.43
N THR A 157 8.72 5.96 -21.59
CA THR A 157 9.25 4.68 -22.07
C THR A 157 9.90 3.90 -20.94
N TRP A 158 10.27 2.63 -21.23
CA TRP A 158 10.96 1.77 -20.32
C TRP A 158 12.21 1.21 -20.96
N HIS A 159 13.35 1.39 -20.28
CA HIS A 159 14.58 0.70 -20.60
C HIS A 159 14.62 -0.64 -19.88
N VAL A 160 14.94 -1.71 -20.59
CA VAL A 160 14.90 -3.08 -20.05
C VAL A 160 16.28 -3.70 -20.11
N GLU A 161 16.73 -4.21 -18.98
CA GLU A 161 18.02 -4.89 -18.86
C GLU A 161 17.84 -6.25 -18.17
N ARG A 162 18.68 -7.22 -18.55
CA ARG A 162 18.83 -8.47 -17.80
C ARG A 162 19.93 -8.28 -16.75
N LEU A 163 19.62 -8.63 -15.51
CA LEU A 163 20.57 -8.59 -14.40
C LEU A 163 21.20 -9.98 -14.18
N ALA A 164 22.43 -10.00 -13.68
CA ALA A 164 23.01 -11.23 -13.17
C ALA A 164 22.24 -11.75 -11.96
N PRO A 165 22.18 -13.08 -11.74
CA PRO A 165 21.51 -13.69 -10.60
C PRO A 165 22.14 -13.29 -9.26
#